data_a26275aad24cad116a2fde0bc3e87286
#
_entry.id   a26275aad24cad116a2fde0bc3e87286
#
_cell.length_a   1.000
_cell.length_b   1.000
_cell.length_c   1.000
_cell.angle_alpha   90.00
_cell.angle_beta   90.00
_cell.angle_gamma   90.00
#
_symmetry.space_group_name_H-M   'P 1'
#
loop_
_entity.id
_entity.type
_entity.pdbx_description
1 polymer ?
#
loop_
_entity_poly.entity_id
_entity_poly.type
_entity_poly.pdbx_seq_one_letter_code
_entity_poly.pdbx_strand_id
1 'polypeptide(L)'
;MRRLDGARKSGGAGLAGAGAAPHDVYTLPAGLPVPEDDGGADHLVGLELPSLVLESSLGDVNVRDFDVIYIYPQSGRPGVPLLPGWDETPGARGCTPQSCAFRDIHGELAALGVRVAGLSAQSLEDQLEFAERNAMPFPVVSDPERRLGEALRLPTFEIAGLTLYKRLTLVAEDARIVKVFYPVFPPDANAGDVLAWLRAR
;
A
#
# COMPACT_ATOMS: atom_id res chain seq x y z
N MET A 1 -60.43 -34.86 34.30
CA MET A 1 -60.89 -35.28 32.94
C MET A 1 -60.39 -34.25 31.94
N ARG A 2 -59.75 -34.71 30.85
CA ARG A 2 -59.22 -34.07 29.68
C ARG A 2 -57.81 -33.45 29.78
N ARG A 3 -56.94 -34.22 29.11
CA ARG A 3 -55.65 -33.84 28.54
C ARG A 3 -55.85 -32.81 27.39
N LEU A 4 -54.91 -31.96 27.13
CA LEU A 4 -54.60 -31.50 25.79
C LEU A 4 -53.09 -31.29 25.65
N ASP A 5 -52.60 -32.00 24.71
CA ASP A 5 -51.35 -32.06 24.00
C ASP A 5 -50.79 -30.69 23.54
N GLY A 6 -49.49 -30.51 23.63
CA GLY A 6 -48.60 -30.72 22.53
C GLY A 6 -48.49 -29.53 21.60
N ALA A 7 -47.43 -28.74 21.69
CA ALA A 7 -46.86 -28.11 20.53
C ALA A 7 -45.32 -28.01 20.69
N ARG A 8 -44.65 -28.90 20.01
CA ARG A 8 -43.21 -28.79 19.69
C ARG A 8 -43.03 -27.61 18.76
N LYS A 9 -42.22 -26.66 19.12
CA LYS A 9 -41.65 -25.68 18.18
C LYS A 9 -40.25 -26.13 17.83
N SER A 10 -40.13 -26.48 16.60
CA SER A 10 -38.97 -26.82 15.83
C SER A 10 -37.88 -25.74 15.91
N GLY A 11 -36.63 -26.21 15.99
CA GLY A 11 -35.44 -25.43 16.07
C GLY A 11 -35.24 -24.47 14.89
N GLY A 12 -34.95 -23.23 15.22
CA GLY A 12 -34.31 -22.33 14.32
C GLY A 12 -32.82 -22.66 14.26
N ALA A 13 -32.41 -23.23 13.13
CA ALA A 13 -31.00 -23.33 12.81
C ALA A 13 -30.44 -21.93 12.65
N GLY A 14 -29.69 -21.48 13.65
CA GLY A 14 -28.85 -20.28 13.50
C GLY A 14 -27.84 -20.56 12.41
N LEU A 15 -27.97 -19.83 11.32
CA LEU A 15 -26.89 -19.69 10.33
C LEU A 15 -25.70 -19.02 11.06
N ALA A 16 -24.78 -19.86 11.53
CA ALA A 16 -23.46 -19.39 11.90
C ALA A 16 -22.84 -18.79 10.62
N GLY A 17 -22.81 -17.47 10.55
CA GLY A 17 -22.04 -16.78 9.53
C GLY A 17 -20.61 -17.29 9.61
N ALA A 18 -20.11 -17.90 8.54
CA ALA A 18 -18.71 -18.24 8.39
C ALA A 18 -17.93 -16.94 8.52
N GLY A 19 -17.37 -16.68 9.71
CA GLY A 19 -16.44 -15.59 9.91
C GLY A 19 -15.29 -15.80 8.95
N ALA A 20 -15.03 -14.83 8.07
CA ALA A 20 -13.86 -14.85 7.21
C ALA A 20 -12.65 -15.11 8.10
N ALA A 21 -11.80 -16.07 7.72
CA ALA A 21 -10.56 -16.33 8.44
C ALA A 21 -9.76 -15.04 8.54
N PRO A 22 -9.12 -14.77 9.69
CA PRO A 22 -8.29 -13.58 9.82
C PRO A 22 -7.23 -13.61 8.70
N HIS A 23 -7.25 -12.61 7.82
CA HIS A 23 -6.27 -12.49 6.75
C HIS A 23 -4.92 -12.11 7.33
N ASP A 24 -3.87 -12.74 6.85
CA ASP A 24 -2.50 -12.37 7.18
C ASP A 24 -2.07 -11.19 6.28
N VAL A 25 -1.73 -10.06 6.90
CA VAL A 25 -1.27 -8.86 6.18
C VAL A 25 0.19 -8.97 5.72
N TYR A 26 0.94 -9.95 6.23
CA TYR A 26 2.37 -10.13 5.97
C TYR A 26 2.67 -11.09 4.83
N THR A 27 1.73 -11.93 4.45
CA THR A 27 1.89 -12.90 3.37
C THR A 27 1.05 -12.56 2.15
N LEU A 28 1.58 -12.91 0.97
CA LEU A 28 0.86 -12.76 -0.29
C LEU A 28 0.12 -14.08 -0.56
N PRO A 29 -1.22 -14.05 -0.69
CA PRO A 29 -1.97 -15.21 -1.14
C PRO A 29 -1.52 -15.66 -2.53
N ALA A 30 -1.61 -16.97 -2.79
CA ALA A 30 -1.41 -17.48 -4.13
C ALA A 30 -2.56 -17.07 -5.06
N GLY A 31 -2.26 -16.84 -6.34
CA GLY A 31 -3.27 -16.56 -7.36
C GLY A 31 -3.85 -15.15 -7.34
N LEU A 32 -3.15 -14.20 -6.73
CA LEU A 32 -3.54 -12.78 -6.82
C LEU A 32 -3.57 -12.32 -8.29
N PRO A 33 -4.54 -11.49 -8.67
CA PRO A 33 -4.60 -10.95 -10.02
C PRO A 33 -3.41 -10.02 -10.27
N VAL A 34 -2.75 -10.25 -11.41
CA VAL A 34 -1.59 -9.45 -11.84
C VAL A 34 -2.09 -8.15 -12.45
N PRO A 35 -1.61 -6.98 -12.00
CA PRO A 35 -1.97 -5.72 -12.62
C PRO A 35 -1.35 -5.61 -14.02
N GLU A 36 -2.13 -5.07 -14.96
CA GLU A 36 -1.66 -4.75 -16.30
C GLU A 36 -1.12 -3.32 -16.35
N ASP A 37 -0.12 -3.11 -17.20
CA ASP A 37 0.36 -1.76 -17.52
C ASP A 37 -0.66 -1.07 -18.43
N ASP A 38 -1.32 -0.05 -17.89
CA ASP A 38 -2.33 0.74 -18.61
C ASP A 38 -1.80 2.10 -19.10
N GLY A 39 -0.47 2.29 -19.06
CA GLY A 39 0.18 3.55 -19.43
C GLY A 39 -0.06 4.70 -18.44
N GLY A 40 -0.70 4.43 -17.30
CA GLY A 40 -1.06 5.46 -16.31
C GLY A 40 0.13 6.19 -15.69
N ALA A 41 1.35 5.65 -15.82
CA ALA A 41 2.57 6.22 -15.29
C ALA A 41 3.57 6.70 -16.36
N ASP A 42 3.27 6.57 -17.64
CA ASP A 42 4.22 6.86 -18.75
C ASP A 42 4.72 8.31 -18.76
N HIS A 43 3.86 9.24 -18.34
CA HIS A 43 4.15 10.67 -18.33
C HIS A 43 5.06 11.12 -17.18
N LEU A 44 5.35 10.25 -16.21
CA LEU A 44 6.01 10.65 -14.95
C LEU A 44 7.52 10.86 -15.12
N VAL A 45 8.18 10.07 -15.97
CA VAL A 45 9.63 10.19 -16.19
C VAL A 45 9.95 11.58 -16.77
N GLY A 46 10.89 12.27 -16.14
CA GLY A 46 11.31 13.62 -16.50
C GLY A 46 10.57 14.74 -15.78
N LEU A 47 9.45 14.45 -15.09
CA LEU A 47 8.79 15.43 -14.24
C LEU A 47 9.63 15.73 -12.99
N GLU A 48 9.47 16.95 -12.46
CA GLU A 48 10.02 17.31 -11.15
C GLU A 48 9.03 16.95 -10.04
N LEU A 49 9.56 16.42 -8.95
CA LEU A 49 8.79 16.28 -7.71
C LEU A 49 8.39 17.69 -7.23
N PRO A 50 7.13 17.92 -6.87
CA PRO A 50 6.69 19.21 -6.39
C PRO A 50 7.32 19.54 -5.02
N SER A 51 7.55 20.83 -4.73
CA SER A 51 7.84 21.25 -3.37
C SER A 51 6.57 21.14 -2.53
N LEU A 52 6.34 19.98 -1.96
CA LEU A 52 5.13 19.62 -1.24
C LEU A 52 5.49 19.05 0.12
N VAL A 53 5.03 19.70 1.18
CA VAL A 53 5.18 19.22 2.55
C VAL A 53 3.95 18.41 2.93
N LEU A 54 4.18 17.18 3.42
CA LEU A 54 3.17 16.24 3.88
C LEU A 54 3.55 15.71 5.26
N GLU A 55 2.54 15.33 6.04
CA GLU A 55 2.72 14.68 7.34
C GLU A 55 3.23 13.26 7.15
N SER A 56 4.06 12.78 8.07
CA SER A 56 4.57 11.42 8.06
C SER A 56 4.75 10.85 9.45
N SER A 57 5.07 9.56 9.53
CA SER A 57 5.38 8.87 10.79
C SER A 57 6.59 9.45 11.53
N LEU A 58 7.41 10.26 10.89
CA LEU A 58 8.59 10.89 11.49
C LEU A 58 8.51 12.43 11.47
N GLY A 59 7.29 12.99 11.37
CA GLY A 59 7.04 14.43 11.29
C GLY A 59 6.84 14.89 9.83
N ASP A 60 6.75 16.19 9.62
CA ASP A 60 6.54 16.79 8.32
C ASP A 60 7.76 16.62 7.42
N VAL A 61 7.53 16.20 6.17
CA VAL A 61 8.59 15.97 5.19
C VAL A 61 8.26 16.63 3.86
N ASN A 62 9.27 17.12 3.15
CA ASN A 62 9.09 17.56 1.77
C ASN A 62 9.35 16.39 0.83
N VAL A 63 8.42 16.09 -0.09
CA VAL A 63 8.55 14.96 -1.03
C VAL A 63 9.79 15.08 -1.93
N ARG A 64 10.31 16.29 -2.16
CA ARG A 64 11.57 16.51 -2.91
C ARG A 64 12.82 16.00 -2.18
N ASP A 65 12.71 15.70 -0.89
CA ASP A 65 13.85 15.26 -0.09
C ASP A 65 14.15 13.76 -0.27
N PHE A 66 13.33 13.04 -1.04
CA PHE A 66 13.47 11.60 -1.23
C PHE A 66 13.94 11.25 -2.64
N ASP A 67 14.83 10.26 -2.69
CA ASP A 67 15.34 9.71 -3.93
C ASP A 67 14.49 8.51 -4.39
N VAL A 68 13.82 7.81 -3.45
CA VAL A 68 12.87 6.74 -3.71
C VAL A 68 11.58 6.97 -2.94
N ILE A 69 10.45 7.02 -3.65
CA ILE A 69 9.12 7.09 -3.06
C ILE A 69 8.33 5.89 -3.58
N TYR A 70 8.13 4.86 -2.72
CA TYR A 70 7.22 3.78 -3.08
C TYR A 70 5.80 4.13 -2.64
N ILE A 71 4.87 4.02 -3.57
CA ILE A 71 3.46 4.41 -3.39
C ILE A 71 2.62 3.14 -3.39
N TYR A 72 1.73 3.03 -2.43
CA TYR A 72 0.89 1.85 -2.24
C TYR A 72 -0.56 2.23 -1.93
N PRO A 73 -1.53 1.34 -2.28
CA PRO A 73 -2.94 1.64 -2.07
C PRO A 73 -3.31 1.85 -0.60
N GLN A 74 -3.21 0.79 0.19
CA GLN A 74 -3.60 0.80 1.59
C GLN A 74 -2.97 -0.37 2.35
N SER A 75 -2.33 -0.08 3.49
CA SER A 75 -1.88 -1.10 4.43
C SER A 75 -3.06 -1.65 5.24
N GLY A 76 -3.11 -2.96 5.44
CA GLY A 76 -4.09 -3.57 6.33
C GLY A 76 -3.63 -3.60 7.78
N ARG A 77 -4.59 -3.69 8.71
CA ARG A 77 -4.33 -3.97 10.13
C ARG A 77 -4.62 -5.44 10.42
N PRO A 78 -3.80 -6.16 11.20
CA PRO A 78 -4.09 -7.53 11.62
C PRO A 78 -5.45 -7.61 12.33
N GLY A 79 -6.25 -8.61 11.97
CA GLY A 79 -7.57 -8.82 12.57
C GLY A 79 -8.67 -7.86 12.08
N VAL A 80 -8.38 -6.90 11.22
CA VAL A 80 -9.38 -6.03 10.58
C VAL A 80 -9.71 -6.61 9.20
N PRO A 81 -11.00 -6.82 8.87
CA PRO A 81 -11.39 -7.32 7.56
C PRO A 81 -10.88 -6.41 6.42
N LEU A 82 -10.51 -7.03 5.31
CA LEU A 82 -10.20 -6.30 4.08
C LEU A 82 -11.44 -5.63 3.49
N LEU A 83 -11.24 -4.62 2.67
CA LEU A 83 -12.30 -4.04 1.88
C LEU A 83 -12.92 -5.10 0.95
N PRO A 84 -14.25 -5.07 0.73
CA PRO A 84 -14.88 -5.95 -0.25
C PRO A 84 -14.20 -5.83 -1.63
N GLY A 85 -13.87 -6.95 -2.26
CA GLY A 85 -13.21 -6.98 -3.57
C GLY A 85 -11.70 -6.71 -3.53
N TRP A 86 -11.07 -6.64 -2.34
CA TRP A 86 -9.64 -6.32 -2.22
C TRP A 86 -8.72 -7.36 -2.87
N ASP A 87 -9.00 -8.63 -2.67
CA ASP A 87 -8.18 -9.73 -3.20
C ASP A 87 -8.40 -9.95 -4.70
N GLU A 88 -9.55 -9.53 -5.22
CA GLU A 88 -9.91 -9.58 -6.64
C GLU A 88 -9.40 -8.37 -7.43
N THR A 89 -8.95 -7.31 -6.72
CA THR A 89 -8.44 -6.07 -7.35
C THR A 89 -6.95 -6.20 -7.68
N PRO A 90 -6.56 -6.15 -8.98
CA PRO A 90 -5.16 -6.25 -9.37
C PRO A 90 -4.30 -5.17 -8.69
N GLY A 91 -3.19 -5.59 -8.06
CA GLY A 91 -2.25 -4.69 -7.40
C GLY A 91 -2.68 -4.14 -6.03
N ALA A 92 -3.89 -4.47 -5.51
CA ALA A 92 -4.33 -3.99 -4.20
C ALA A 92 -3.56 -4.65 -3.05
N ARG A 93 -3.41 -5.98 -3.08
CA ARG A 93 -2.71 -6.74 -2.02
C ARG A 93 -1.20 -6.47 -1.98
N GLY A 94 -0.61 -6.63 -0.78
CA GLY A 94 0.84 -6.69 -0.60
C GLY A 94 1.51 -5.38 -0.17
N CYS A 95 0.76 -4.41 0.39
CA CYS A 95 1.37 -3.17 0.88
C CYS A 95 2.34 -3.41 2.04
N THR A 96 1.97 -4.28 2.99
CA THR A 96 2.85 -4.66 4.11
C THR A 96 4.09 -5.44 3.62
N PRO A 97 3.99 -6.50 2.79
CA PRO A 97 5.17 -7.14 2.22
C PRO A 97 6.08 -6.20 1.44
N GLN A 98 5.55 -5.30 0.62
CA GLN A 98 6.36 -4.29 -0.09
C GLN A 98 7.14 -3.40 0.89
N SER A 99 6.44 -2.83 1.87
CA SER A 99 7.07 -1.91 2.83
C SER A 99 8.11 -2.62 3.70
N CYS A 100 7.83 -3.86 4.13
CA CYS A 100 8.80 -4.67 4.87
C CYS A 100 10.04 -4.98 4.02
N ALA A 101 9.88 -5.25 2.72
CA ALA A 101 11.01 -5.45 1.82
C ALA A 101 11.89 -4.19 1.71
N PHE A 102 11.32 -2.98 1.63
CA PHE A 102 12.08 -1.73 1.67
C PHE A 102 12.75 -1.51 3.03
N ARG A 103 12.07 -1.83 4.15
CA ARG A 103 12.66 -1.78 5.49
C ARG A 103 13.88 -2.68 5.59
N ASP A 104 13.78 -3.90 5.11
CA ASP A 104 14.82 -4.93 5.27
C ASP A 104 16.10 -4.58 4.49
N ILE A 105 15.98 -3.85 3.36
CA ILE A 105 17.14 -3.38 2.58
C ILE A 105 17.49 -1.91 2.82
N HIS A 106 16.87 -1.24 3.80
CA HIS A 106 17.08 0.19 4.05
C HIS A 106 18.55 0.54 4.27
N GLY A 107 19.30 -0.32 5.01
CA GLY A 107 20.73 -0.13 5.22
C GLY A 107 21.55 -0.15 3.92
N GLU A 108 21.15 -0.96 2.93
CA GLU A 108 21.82 -1.02 1.63
C GLU A 108 21.51 0.23 0.80
N LEU A 109 20.26 0.73 0.84
CA LEU A 109 19.88 1.98 0.19
C LEU A 109 20.57 3.18 0.83
N ALA A 110 20.65 3.24 2.16
CA ALA A 110 21.35 4.28 2.88
C ALA A 110 22.86 4.29 2.58
N ALA A 111 23.48 3.12 2.39
CA ALA A 111 24.88 3.01 1.98
C ALA A 111 25.16 3.57 0.57
N LEU A 112 24.12 3.64 -0.28
CA LEU A 112 24.17 4.30 -1.59
C LEU A 112 23.82 5.79 -1.50
N GLY A 113 23.54 6.33 -0.30
CA GLY A 113 23.10 7.71 -0.11
C GLY A 113 21.62 7.94 -0.47
N VAL A 114 20.83 6.88 -0.66
CA VAL A 114 19.44 6.94 -1.12
C VAL A 114 18.48 7.12 0.06
N ARG A 115 17.67 8.15 0.01
CA ARG A 115 16.60 8.44 0.99
C ARG A 115 15.28 7.88 0.50
N VAL A 116 14.62 7.09 1.33
CA VAL A 116 13.38 6.37 1.00
C VAL A 116 12.20 6.90 1.80
N ALA A 117 11.04 6.95 1.19
CA ALA A 117 9.75 7.13 1.86
C ALA A 117 8.69 6.19 1.27
N GLY A 118 7.79 5.72 2.13
CA GLY A 118 6.53 5.10 1.70
C GLY A 118 5.41 6.13 1.69
N LEU A 119 4.45 6.03 0.76
CA LEU A 119 3.34 6.97 0.67
C LEU A 119 2.03 6.28 0.32
N SER A 120 0.96 6.66 0.99
CA SER A 120 -0.40 6.29 0.58
C SER A 120 -1.41 7.40 0.89
N ALA A 121 -2.64 7.23 0.39
CA ALA A 121 -3.77 8.12 0.70
C ALA A 121 -4.42 7.83 2.07
N GLN A 122 -3.78 7.04 2.94
CA GLN A 122 -4.27 6.77 4.29
C GLN A 122 -4.04 7.96 5.22
N SER A 123 -4.82 8.01 6.31
CA SER A 123 -4.66 9.02 7.36
C SER A 123 -3.30 8.93 8.05
N LEU A 124 -2.88 10.03 8.69
CA LEU A 124 -1.66 10.02 9.51
C LEU A 124 -1.73 8.98 10.64
N GLU A 125 -2.90 8.79 11.26
CA GLU A 125 -3.10 7.79 12.30
C GLU A 125 -2.81 6.36 11.79
N ASP A 126 -3.29 6.03 10.57
CA ASP A 126 -3.01 4.74 9.95
C ASP A 126 -1.52 4.57 9.63
N GLN A 127 -0.86 5.63 9.15
CA GLN A 127 0.57 5.60 8.84
C GLN A 127 1.44 5.48 10.10
N LEU A 128 1.07 6.13 11.18
CA LEU A 128 1.75 6.02 12.48
C LEU A 128 1.66 4.58 13.03
N GLU A 129 0.45 4.02 13.07
CA GLU A 129 0.24 2.62 13.50
C GLU A 129 1.04 1.64 12.64
N PHE A 130 0.96 1.84 11.31
CA PHE A 130 1.65 0.98 10.36
C PHE A 130 3.18 1.05 10.54
N ALA A 131 3.73 2.25 10.68
CA ALA A 131 5.16 2.47 10.85
C ALA A 131 5.67 1.89 12.18
N GLU A 132 4.95 2.11 13.28
CA GLU A 132 5.30 1.59 14.61
C GLU A 132 5.26 0.06 14.62
N ARG A 133 4.16 -0.54 14.18
CA ARG A 133 3.97 -2.01 14.15
C ARG A 133 5.03 -2.73 13.33
N ASN A 134 5.52 -2.11 12.26
CA ASN A 134 6.50 -2.71 11.37
C ASN A 134 7.93 -2.19 11.58
N ALA A 135 8.16 -1.34 12.59
CA ALA A 135 9.45 -0.73 12.88
C ALA A 135 10.09 -0.07 11.63
N MET A 136 9.32 0.79 10.92
CA MET A 136 9.80 1.44 9.72
C MET A 136 10.90 2.46 10.03
N PRO A 137 12.10 2.33 9.46
CA PRO A 137 13.24 3.21 9.75
C PRO A 137 13.24 4.51 8.93
N PHE A 138 12.24 4.70 8.09
CA PHE A 138 12.07 5.86 7.20
C PHE A 138 10.64 6.38 7.27
N PRO A 139 10.36 7.62 6.77
CA PRO A 139 9.04 8.20 6.81
C PRO A 139 8.01 7.37 6.03
N VAL A 140 6.85 7.15 6.66
CA VAL A 140 5.64 6.65 6.02
C VAL A 140 4.68 7.83 5.93
N VAL A 141 4.47 8.32 4.71
CA VAL A 141 3.85 9.61 4.41
C VAL A 141 2.35 9.45 4.21
N SER A 142 1.58 10.35 4.80
CA SER A 142 0.13 10.46 4.69
C SER A 142 -0.25 11.51 3.65
N ASP A 143 -1.03 11.12 2.64
CA ASP A 143 -1.56 12.02 1.61
C ASP A 143 -3.06 11.78 1.38
N PRO A 144 -3.91 11.98 2.40
CA PRO A 144 -5.33 11.64 2.33
C PRO A 144 -6.10 12.50 1.30
N GLU A 145 -5.63 13.70 1.04
CA GLU A 145 -6.17 14.60 0.01
C GLU A 145 -5.59 14.33 -1.38
N ARG A 146 -4.67 13.39 -1.50
CA ARG A 146 -3.97 13.02 -2.75
C ARG A 146 -3.28 14.22 -3.44
N ARG A 147 -2.70 15.12 -2.65
CA ARG A 147 -2.02 16.32 -3.14
C ARG A 147 -0.84 16.00 -4.07
N LEU A 148 -0.03 14.98 -3.73
CA LEU A 148 1.02 14.48 -4.62
C LEU A 148 0.41 13.83 -5.87
N GLY A 149 -0.67 13.08 -5.68
CA GLY A 149 -1.42 12.46 -6.76
C GLY A 149 -1.95 13.45 -7.79
N GLU A 150 -2.52 14.55 -7.33
CA GLU A 150 -3.00 15.63 -8.19
C GLU A 150 -1.84 16.32 -8.91
N ALA A 151 -0.77 16.68 -8.17
CA ALA A 151 0.39 17.38 -8.74
C ALA A 151 1.09 16.60 -9.85
N LEU A 152 1.21 15.28 -9.69
CA LEU A 152 1.87 14.39 -10.64
C LEU A 152 0.91 13.61 -11.53
N ARG A 153 -0.39 13.70 -11.32
CA ARG A 153 -1.44 12.88 -11.98
C ARG A 153 -1.15 11.38 -11.82
N LEU A 154 -0.88 10.96 -10.57
CA LEU A 154 -0.60 9.56 -10.25
C LEU A 154 -1.81 8.68 -10.55
N PRO A 155 -1.61 7.45 -11.06
CA PRO A 155 -2.70 6.54 -11.34
C PRO A 155 -3.42 6.09 -10.07
N THR A 156 -4.75 6.03 -10.14
CA THR A 156 -5.64 5.63 -9.04
C THR A 156 -6.63 4.55 -9.49
N PHE A 157 -7.31 3.95 -8.51
CA PHE A 157 -8.45 3.08 -8.74
C PHE A 157 -9.49 3.27 -7.64
N GLU A 158 -10.72 2.86 -7.94
CA GLU A 158 -11.85 2.96 -7.00
C GLU A 158 -12.16 1.59 -6.39
N ILE A 159 -12.35 1.54 -5.07
CA ILE A 159 -12.78 0.34 -4.36
C ILE A 159 -13.59 0.73 -3.12
N ALA A 160 -14.76 0.10 -2.93
CA ALA A 160 -15.64 0.35 -1.79
C ALA A 160 -15.92 1.86 -1.53
N GLY A 161 -15.97 2.69 -2.58
CA GLY A 161 -16.19 4.14 -2.50
C GLY A 161 -14.95 4.96 -2.13
N LEU A 162 -13.77 4.33 -2.09
CA LEU A 162 -12.50 5.00 -1.84
C LEU A 162 -11.70 5.12 -3.14
N THR A 163 -11.08 6.28 -3.35
CA THR A 163 -10.08 6.48 -4.41
C THR A 163 -8.69 6.25 -3.83
N LEU A 164 -8.00 5.22 -4.28
CA LEU A 164 -6.67 4.83 -3.80
C LEU A 164 -5.65 4.89 -4.92
N TYR A 165 -4.38 5.10 -4.55
CA TYR A 165 -3.28 5.04 -5.51
C TYR A 165 -3.08 3.62 -6.04
N LYS A 166 -2.80 3.49 -7.33
CA LYS A 166 -2.19 2.27 -7.87
C LYS A 166 -0.76 2.17 -7.37
N ARG A 167 -0.29 0.94 -7.24
CA ARG A 167 1.06 0.68 -6.74
C ARG A 167 2.11 1.04 -7.77
N LEU A 168 3.04 1.92 -7.39
CA LEU A 168 4.19 2.31 -8.21
C LEU A 168 5.35 2.74 -7.33
N THR A 169 6.55 2.83 -7.91
CA THR A 169 7.70 3.41 -7.22
C THR A 169 8.39 4.42 -8.12
N LEU A 170 8.58 5.62 -7.58
CA LEU A 170 9.31 6.70 -8.21
C LEU A 170 10.76 6.67 -7.74
N VAL A 171 11.70 6.82 -8.67
CA VAL A 171 13.10 7.11 -8.35
C VAL A 171 13.43 8.47 -8.92
N ALA A 172 13.96 9.35 -8.09
CA ALA A 172 14.31 10.71 -8.45
C ALA A 172 15.79 11.01 -8.19
N GLU A 173 16.37 11.86 -9.00
CA GLU A 173 17.70 12.46 -8.84
C GLU A 173 17.53 13.97 -8.91
N ASP A 174 18.06 14.69 -7.94
CA ASP A 174 17.90 16.15 -7.84
C ASP A 174 16.43 16.58 -7.99
N ALA A 175 15.53 15.84 -7.33
CA ALA A 175 14.08 15.99 -7.39
C ALA A 175 13.45 15.77 -8.78
N ARG A 176 14.16 15.25 -9.77
CA ARG A 176 13.63 14.86 -11.08
C ARG A 176 13.41 13.36 -11.14
N ILE A 177 12.21 12.93 -11.52
CA ILE A 177 11.87 11.51 -11.69
C ILE A 177 12.67 10.95 -12.87
N VAL A 178 13.55 10.01 -12.60
CA VAL A 178 14.44 9.38 -13.61
C VAL A 178 14.02 7.94 -13.92
N LYS A 179 13.22 7.30 -13.04
CA LYS A 179 12.69 5.96 -13.24
C LYS A 179 11.35 5.81 -12.52
N VAL A 180 10.46 5.08 -13.14
CA VAL A 180 9.19 4.63 -12.56
C VAL A 180 9.11 3.11 -12.69
N PHE A 181 8.78 2.45 -11.60
CA PHE A 181 8.38 1.04 -11.60
C PHE A 181 6.85 1.01 -11.56
N TYR A 182 6.24 0.60 -12.65
CA TYR A 182 4.79 0.51 -12.80
C TYR A 182 4.43 -0.45 -13.95
N PRO A 183 3.44 -1.31 -13.76
CA PRO A 183 2.87 -1.69 -12.46
C PRO A 183 3.88 -2.47 -11.62
N VAL A 184 3.69 -2.48 -10.29
CA VAL A 184 4.54 -3.25 -9.38
C VAL A 184 3.89 -4.57 -9.04
N PHE A 185 4.52 -5.69 -9.44
CA PHE A 185 4.10 -7.04 -9.10
C PHE A 185 5.25 -8.06 -9.34
N PRO A 186 5.51 -8.99 -8.40
CA PRO A 186 4.91 -9.05 -7.06
C PRO A 186 5.41 -7.89 -6.17
N PRO A 187 4.59 -7.43 -5.21
CA PRO A 187 4.93 -6.23 -4.43
C PRO A 187 6.16 -6.38 -3.54
N ASP A 188 6.43 -7.56 -3.02
CA ASP A 188 7.60 -7.85 -2.17
C ASP A 188 8.93 -7.89 -2.96
N ALA A 189 8.91 -8.08 -4.27
CA ALA A 189 10.12 -8.02 -5.11
C ALA A 189 10.55 -6.56 -5.41
N ASN A 190 9.65 -5.60 -5.30
CA ASN A 190 9.87 -4.22 -5.75
C ASN A 190 11.11 -3.55 -5.12
N ALA A 191 11.34 -3.73 -3.83
CA ALA A 191 12.51 -3.16 -3.17
C ALA A 191 13.83 -3.69 -3.76
N GLY A 192 13.89 -4.99 -4.04
CA GLY A 192 15.03 -5.62 -4.70
C GLY A 192 15.25 -5.11 -6.12
N ASP A 193 14.17 -4.93 -6.89
CA ASP A 193 14.25 -4.38 -8.26
C ASP A 193 14.77 -2.95 -8.26
N VAL A 194 14.30 -2.12 -7.32
CA VAL A 194 14.80 -0.74 -7.13
C VAL A 194 16.28 -0.74 -6.78
N LEU A 195 16.70 -1.56 -5.81
CA LEU A 195 18.10 -1.66 -5.40
C LEU A 195 19.00 -2.14 -6.56
N ALA A 196 18.57 -3.16 -7.30
CA ALA A 196 19.29 -3.66 -8.45
C ALA A 196 19.46 -2.57 -9.53
N TRP A 197 18.42 -1.80 -9.80
CA TRP A 197 18.47 -0.70 -10.75
C TRP A 197 19.43 0.41 -10.30
N LEU A 198 19.39 0.79 -9.01
CA LEU A 198 20.29 1.80 -8.45
C LEU A 198 21.77 1.38 -8.51
N ARG A 199 22.07 0.09 -8.30
CA ARG A 199 23.43 -0.46 -8.37
C ARG A 199 24.00 -0.59 -9.77
N ALA A 200 23.15 -0.59 -10.77
CA ALA A 200 23.56 -0.73 -12.18
C ALA A 200 23.95 0.61 -12.85
N ARG A 201 23.98 1.72 -12.07
CA ARG A 201 24.23 3.08 -12.57
C ARG A 201 25.57 3.68 -12.14
#